data_ebcaebaff19cf94d62d7bd282a8ebe76
#
_entry.id   ebcaebaff19cf94d62d7bd282a8ebe76
#
_cell.length_a   1.000
_cell.length_b   1.000
_cell.length_c   1.000
_cell.angle_alpha   90.00
_cell.angle_beta   90.00
_cell.angle_gamma   90.00
#
_symmetry.space_group_name_H-M   'P 1'
#
loop_
_entity.id
_entity.type
_entity.pdbx_description
1 polymer ?
#
loop_
_entity_poly.entity_id
_entity_poly.type
_entity_poly.pdbx_seq_one_letter_code
_entity_poly.pdbx_strand_id
1 'polypeptide(L)'
;MKKIIYLVLGISVAIGITAFITISNNKVGSDKQNKNSKNLVNDSIPLIVMGSYLNLSEDISLDSLKIKLENGTISCTKDISKILQDKFKLSKEPKSIQLGKFNFKNRKDLIITTLDSVNQQFLAKKVNSINFFKDPSKYPIWLPYDSDDFNFQKEITTYTHTGVTAITRRTGPVLNTKGIDFYLANILPFFKNRELVHISNEVSNQDSCVYESMKMKFATKTEHFEIFNRLKVNIVELTGNHNLDVGEQPYLNSLKWYKDHNMKYFGGGATPAEANKPLIIELKDNRKIAWIGFNELCPCGECADKKMGSNRYVEAKAKKLIDSLKNQVKVDYILACVQYGEVDSYSPTPNQKKICQKLIDFGADVIIGSQAHQAQEIALYKGKTIFYGLGNFMFDQIHRLGVRQAFFLECYFYKGKIIQFQPVYTFMNEERQPTPANDSEKLEIQKVVLKEYNF
;
A
#
# COMPACT_ATOMS: atom_id res chain seq x y z
N MET A 1 -3.50 -17.82 -65.59
CA MET A 1 -2.82 -19.11 -65.83
C MET A 1 -1.69 -19.29 -64.82
N LYS A 2 -1.69 -20.48 -64.24
CA LYS A 2 -0.67 -21.10 -63.37
C LYS A 2 -0.41 -20.52 -62.00
N LYS A 3 -1.04 -21.18 -61.02
CA LYS A 3 -0.65 -21.26 -59.58
C LYS A 3 0.69 -21.99 -59.46
N ILE A 4 1.55 -21.51 -58.59
CA ILE A 4 2.68 -22.30 -58.09
C ILE A 4 2.56 -22.34 -56.58
N ILE A 5 2.36 -23.53 -56.04
CA ILE A 5 2.34 -23.88 -54.62
C ILE A 5 3.76 -24.32 -54.27
N TYR A 6 4.36 -23.70 -53.26
CA TYR A 6 5.57 -24.21 -52.62
C TYR A 6 5.22 -24.88 -51.29
N LEU A 7 5.45 -26.17 -51.26
CA LEU A 7 5.41 -27.02 -50.07
C LEU A 7 6.82 -26.98 -49.46
N VAL A 8 6.96 -26.57 -48.20
CA VAL A 8 8.21 -26.69 -47.45
C VAL A 8 8.01 -27.74 -46.34
N LEU A 9 8.69 -28.89 -46.55
CA LEU A 9 8.81 -29.94 -45.57
C LEU A 9 9.81 -29.52 -44.48
N GLY A 10 9.35 -29.51 -43.23
CA GLY A 10 10.21 -29.37 -42.05
C GLY A 10 10.75 -30.76 -41.62
N ILE A 11 12.06 -30.87 -41.50
CA ILE A 11 12.73 -32.04 -40.92
C ILE A 11 13.10 -31.69 -39.49
N SER A 12 12.47 -32.39 -38.54
CA SER A 12 12.85 -32.35 -37.12
C SER A 12 13.95 -33.34 -36.87
N VAL A 13 15.12 -32.87 -36.38
CA VAL A 13 16.17 -33.74 -35.85
C VAL A 13 16.11 -33.66 -34.34
N ALA A 14 15.71 -34.74 -33.69
CA ALA A 14 15.81 -34.97 -32.27
C ALA A 14 17.14 -35.61 -31.97
N ILE A 15 17.98 -34.96 -31.18
CA ILE A 15 19.19 -35.57 -30.60
C ILE A 15 18.92 -35.80 -29.11
N GLY A 16 18.70 -37.07 -28.77
CA GLY A 16 18.63 -37.52 -27.38
C GLY A 16 20.06 -37.77 -26.85
N ILE A 17 20.33 -37.14 -25.70
CA ILE A 17 21.50 -37.52 -24.91
C ILE A 17 20.99 -38.15 -23.62
N THR A 18 21.15 -39.50 -23.55
CA THR A 18 20.87 -40.26 -22.34
C THR A 18 22.19 -40.35 -21.54
N ALA A 19 22.25 -39.69 -20.40
CA ALA A 19 23.36 -39.90 -19.45
C ALA A 19 22.92 -40.90 -18.40
N PHE A 20 23.55 -42.08 -18.41
CA PHE A 20 23.48 -43.07 -17.33
C PHE A 20 24.40 -42.63 -16.20
N ILE A 21 23.85 -42.43 -15.02
CA ILE A 21 24.64 -42.32 -13.79
C ILE A 21 24.42 -43.60 -12.98
N THR A 22 25.47 -44.37 -12.85
CA THR A 22 25.56 -45.57 -12.02
C THR A 22 25.65 -45.16 -10.55
N ILE A 23 24.73 -45.63 -9.73
CA ILE A 23 24.77 -45.47 -8.27
C ILE A 23 25.59 -46.64 -7.71
N SER A 24 26.74 -46.34 -7.13
CA SER A 24 27.47 -47.28 -6.29
C SER A 24 27.03 -47.14 -4.83
N ASN A 25 26.49 -48.21 -4.28
CA ASN A 25 26.21 -48.35 -2.85
C ASN A 25 27.53 -48.49 -2.05
N ASN A 26 27.79 -47.55 -1.16
CA ASN A 26 28.69 -47.79 -0.04
C ASN A 26 27.95 -47.44 1.27
N LYS A 27 27.66 -48.49 2.05
CA LYS A 27 27.30 -48.40 3.47
C LYS A 27 28.58 -48.16 4.24
N VAL A 28 28.66 -47.09 5.03
CA VAL A 28 29.42 -47.04 6.30
C VAL A 28 28.93 -45.87 7.16
N GLY A 29 28.67 -46.18 8.46
CA GLY A 29 28.91 -45.25 9.56
C GLY A 29 27.76 -44.42 10.03
N SER A 30 27.13 -44.88 11.10
CA SER A 30 26.32 -44.11 12.02
C SER A 30 27.07 -42.91 12.61
N ASP A 31 26.58 -41.70 12.37
CA ASP A 31 26.83 -40.58 13.28
C ASP A 31 25.52 -39.85 13.56
N LYS A 32 25.13 -39.98 14.84
CA LYS A 32 24.05 -39.19 15.43
C LYS A 32 24.56 -37.77 15.63
N GLN A 33 24.25 -36.84 14.72
CA GLN A 33 24.36 -35.41 15.03
C GLN A 33 23.20 -34.63 14.43
N ASN A 34 22.49 -34.02 15.35
CA ASN A 34 21.65 -32.82 15.21
C ASN A 34 20.58 -32.78 14.10
N LYS A 35 19.48 -33.50 14.32
CA LYS A 35 18.18 -33.14 13.81
C LYS A 35 17.52 -32.11 14.78
N ASN A 36 17.95 -30.86 14.75
CA ASN A 36 17.24 -29.77 15.40
C ASN A 36 17.29 -28.50 14.52
N SER A 37 16.77 -28.59 13.32
CA SER A 37 16.21 -27.49 12.56
C SER A 37 14.99 -28.01 11.80
N LYS A 38 14.03 -28.55 12.54
CA LYS A 38 12.68 -28.69 11.99
C LYS A 38 12.13 -27.27 11.82
N ASN A 39 11.84 -26.91 10.58
CA ASN A 39 10.98 -25.82 10.20
C ASN A 39 9.70 -25.89 11.03
N LEU A 40 9.66 -25.08 12.11
CA LEU A 40 8.50 -24.89 13.00
C LEU A 40 7.48 -23.96 12.35
N VAL A 41 6.98 -24.29 11.16
CA VAL A 41 5.94 -23.52 10.45
C VAL A 41 4.85 -24.46 9.92
N ASN A 42 4.71 -25.65 10.47
CA ASN A 42 3.61 -26.54 10.13
C ASN A 42 2.59 -26.53 11.28
N ASP A 43 1.33 -26.28 10.99
CA ASP A 43 0.14 -26.39 11.85
C ASP A 43 -0.12 -25.25 12.83
N SER A 44 -0.02 -23.97 12.40
CA SER A 44 -0.29 -22.88 13.33
C SER A 44 -0.91 -21.64 12.71
N ILE A 45 -1.86 -21.03 13.45
CA ILE A 45 -2.47 -19.74 13.12
C ILE A 45 -1.78 -18.63 13.89
N PRO A 46 -1.42 -17.49 13.26
CA PRO A 46 -0.87 -16.36 13.99
C PRO A 46 -1.95 -15.66 14.83
N LEU A 47 -1.59 -15.32 16.07
CA LEU A 47 -2.37 -14.45 16.92
C LEU A 47 -1.81 -13.03 16.91
N ILE A 48 -2.60 -12.09 16.47
CA ILE A 48 -2.17 -10.71 16.27
C ILE A 48 -2.59 -9.85 17.47
N VAL A 49 -1.60 -9.17 18.08
CA VAL A 49 -1.86 -8.12 19.07
C VAL A 49 -2.17 -6.83 18.34
N MET A 50 -3.30 -6.23 18.62
CA MET A 50 -3.79 -5.04 17.95
C MET A 50 -4.17 -3.94 18.93
N GLY A 51 -4.02 -2.69 18.49
CA GLY A 51 -4.57 -1.50 19.13
C GLY A 51 -5.20 -0.57 18.10
N SER A 52 -5.93 0.45 18.55
CA SER A 52 -6.38 1.51 17.65
C SER A 52 -5.20 2.33 17.10
N TYR A 53 -5.43 3.14 16.07
CA TYR A 53 -4.44 4.11 15.59
C TYR A 53 -4.00 5.10 16.69
N LEU A 54 -4.85 5.37 17.66
CA LEU A 54 -4.54 6.24 18.82
C LEU A 54 -3.60 5.59 19.84
N ASN A 55 -3.43 4.26 19.79
CA ASN A 55 -2.47 3.58 20.64
C ASN A 55 -1.06 3.70 20.03
N LEU A 56 -0.26 4.63 20.52
CA LEU A 56 1.08 4.92 20.02
C LEU A 56 2.15 3.93 20.52
N SER A 57 1.82 3.02 21.45
CA SER A 57 2.73 1.94 21.84
C SER A 57 2.92 0.99 20.65
N GLU A 58 4.16 0.78 20.24
CA GLU A 58 4.49 -0.05 19.08
C GLU A 58 4.82 -1.49 19.42
N ASP A 59 5.31 -1.72 20.64
CA ASP A 59 5.85 -3.00 21.07
C ASP A 59 5.33 -3.41 22.46
N ILE A 60 5.20 -4.72 22.64
CA ILE A 60 4.90 -5.34 23.92
C ILE A 60 5.77 -6.60 24.08
N SER A 61 6.44 -6.77 25.22
CA SER A 61 7.13 -8.02 25.48
C SER A 61 6.14 -9.16 25.74
N LEU A 62 6.53 -10.39 25.39
CA LEU A 62 5.69 -11.56 25.59
C LEU A 62 5.33 -11.77 27.06
N ASP A 63 6.26 -11.49 27.98
CA ASP A 63 6.02 -11.57 29.42
C ASP A 63 5.01 -10.50 29.88
N SER A 64 5.16 -9.26 29.40
CA SER A 64 4.19 -8.19 29.68
C SER A 64 2.80 -8.52 29.13
N LEU A 65 2.75 -9.12 27.94
CA LEU A 65 1.49 -9.58 27.33
C LEU A 65 0.81 -10.62 28.19
N LYS A 66 1.55 -11.63 28.69
CA LYS A 66 1.04 -12.66 29.59
C LYS A 66 0.47 -12.05 30.89
N ILE A 67 1.22 -11.17 31.56
CA ILE A 67 0.77 -10.48 32.78
C ILE A 67 -0.50 -9.68 32.53
N LYS A 68 -0.58 -8.98 31.41
CA LYS A 68 -1.73 -8.13 31.06
C LYS A 68 -2.96 -8.95 30.65
N LEU A 69 -2.81 -10.15 30.11
CA LEU A 69 -3.90 -11.10 29.90
C LEU A 69 -4.41 -11.65 31.23
N GLU A 70 -3.50 -12.04 32.13
CA GLU A 70 -3.83 -12.59 33.46
C GLU A 70 -4.64 -11.60 34.30
N ASN A 71 -4.26 -10.33 34.30
CA ASN A 71 -4.94 -9.28 35.07
C ASN A 71 -6.13 -8.62 34.34
N GLY A 72 -6.44 -9.03 33.09
CA GLY A 72 -7.56 -8.53 32.31
C GLY A 72 -7.36 -7.13 31.72
N THR A 73 -6.13 -6.60 31.71
CA THR A 73 -5.80 -5.29 31.11
C THR A 73 -5.79 -5.37 29.56
N ILE A 74 -5.44 -6.52 29.00
CA ILE A 74 -5.58 -6.84 27.58
C ILE A 74 -6.73 -7.82 27.41
N SER A 75 -7.55 -7.57 26.39
CA SER A 75 -8.65 -8.46 26.03
C SER A 75 -8.27 -9.35 24.84
N CYS A 76 -9.03 -10.42 24.64
CA CYS A 76 -8.97 -11.25 23.44
C CYS A 76 -10.34 -11.38 22.80
N THR A 77 -10.42 -11.94 21.59
CA THR A 77 -11.68 -12.38 21.03
C THR A 77 -12.13 -13.68 21.71
N LYS A 78 -13.45 -13.91 21.76
CA LYS A 78 -14.02 -15.01 22.55
C LYS A 78 -13.57 -16.41 22.08
N ASP A 79 -13.39 -16.56 20.79
CA ASP A 79 -12.97 -17.80 20.11
C ASP A 79 -11.59 -18.32 20.54
N ILE A 80 -10.73 -17.44 21.03
CA ILE A 80 -9.36 -17.80 21.43
C ILE A 80 -9.09 -17.72 22.94
N SER A 81 -10.07 -17.34 23.76
CA SER A 81 -9.85 -17.10 25.20
C SER A 81 -9.31 -18.32 25.94
N LYS A 82 -9.92 -19.49 25.74
CA LYS A 82 -9.48 -20.74 26.37
C LYS A 82 -8.12 -21.19 25.84
N ILE A 83 -7.89 -21.05 24.55
CA ILE A 83 -6.62 -21.43 23.92
C ILE A 83 -5.47 -20.57 24.46
N LEU A 84 -5.72 -19.26 24.68
CA LEU A 84 -4.74 -18.37 25.31
C LEU A 84 -4.47 -18.74 26.76
N GLN A 85 -5.50 -19.16 27.51
CA GLN A 85 -5.33 -19.66 28.87
C GLN A 85 -4.36 -20.83 28.91
N ASP A 86 -4.59 -21.85 28.08
CA ASP A 86 -3.76 -23.06 28.03
C ASP A 86 -2.33 -22.75 27.55
N LYS A 87 -2.19 -21.96 26.47
CA LYS A 87 -0.90 -21.59 25.88
C LYS A 87 0.00 -20.82 26.86
N PHE A 88 -0.56 -19.83 27.54
CA PHE A 88 0.18 -19.00 28.49
C PHE A 88 0.15 -19.50 29.93
N LYS A 89 -0.56 -20.65 30.20
CA LYS A 89 -0.76 -21.20 31.54
C LYS A 89 -1.31 -20.17 32.50
N LEU A 90 -2.38 -19.47 32.08
CA LEU A 90 -3.05 -18.46 32.90
C LEU A 90 -3.91 -19.12 33.97
N SER A 91 -4.04 -18.50 35.13
CA SER A 91 -4.87 -19.02 36.26
C SER A 91 -6.36 -19.04 35.93
N LYS A 92 -6.79 -18.19 35.00
CA LYS A 92 -8.18 -18.09 34.50
C LYS A 92 -8.20 -17.70 33.04
N GLU A 93 -9.36 -17.88 32.40
CA GLU A 93 -9.57 -17.36 31.04
C GLU A 93 -9.39 -15.83 30.99
N PRO A 94 -8.64 -15.30 29.99
CA PRO A 94 -8.49 -13.86 29.82
C PRO A 94 -9.83 -13.21 29.46
N LYS A 95 -9.95 -11.92 29.78
CA LYS A 95 -11.13 -11.12 29.44
C LYS A 95 -11.39 -11.18 27.93
N SER A 96 -12.56 -11.65 27.53
CA SER A 96 -12.95 -11.68 26.12
C SER A 96 -13.96 -10.61 25.76
N ILE A 97 -13.86 -10.06 24.55
CA ILE A 97 -14.78 -9.07 24.01
C ILE A 97 -15.07 -9.36 22.53
N GLN A 98 -16.23 -8.90 22.06
CA GLN A 98 -16.51 -8.84 20.62
C GLN A 98 -15.77 -7.65 20.00
N LEU A 99 -15.16 -7.81 18.82
CA LEU A 99 -14.42 -6.72 18.16
C LEU A 99 -15.26 -5.45 17.97
N GLY A 100 -16.55 -5.58 17.65
CA GLY A 100 -17.45 -4.43 17.51
C GLY A 100 -17.70 -3.64 18.82
N LYS A 101 -17.29 -4.20 19.97
CA LYS A 101 -17.37 -3.54 21.29
C LYS A 101 -16.01 -3.02 21.77
N PHE A 102 -14.96 -3.12 20.95
CA PHE A 102 -13.65 -2.59 21.31
C PHE A 102 -13.68 -1.06 21.36
N ASN A 103 -13.11 -0.48 22.42
CA ASN A 103 -13.08 0.97 22.57
C ASN A 103 -11.90 1.60 21.82
N PHE A 104 -12.12 1.96 20.58
CA PHE A 104 -11.09 2.59 19.73
C PHE A 104 -10.59 3.96 20.25
N LYS A 105 -11.37 4.64 21.08
CA LYS A 105 -10.97 5.94 21.68
C LYS A 105 -9.98 5.76 22.83
N ASN A 106 -9.92 4.59 23.43
CA ASN A 106 -8.97 4.32 24.48
C ASN A 106 -7.58 4.04 23.89
N ARG A 107 -6.66 4.98 24.16
CA ARG A 107 -5.28 4.92 23.69
C ARG A 107 -4.44 3.78 24.28
N LYS A 108 -4.92 3.10 25.32
CA LYS A 108 -4.20 2.04 26.03
C LYS A 108 -4.73 0.65 25.75
N ASP A 109 -5.95 0.54 25.19
CA ASP A 109 -6.55 -0.75 24.97
C ASP A 109 -5.82 -1.53 23.86
N LEU A 110 -5.58 -2.79 24.16
CA LEU A 110 -5.06 -3.77 23.23
C LEU A 110 -5.98 -4.98 23.19
N ILE A 111 -6.01 -5.65 22.05
CA ILE A 111 -6.77 -6.90 21.87
C ILE A 111 -5.91 -7.91 21.11
N ILE A 112 -6.03 -9.19 21.49
CA ILE A 112 -5.45 -10.29 20.72
C ILE A 112 -6.57 -10.99 19.95
N THR A 113 -6.29 -11.33 18.71
CA THR A 113 -7.23 -12.04 17.84
C THR A 113 -6.51 -12.87 16.78
N THR A 114 -7.25 -13.73 16.08
CA THR A 114 -6.77 -14.42 14.88
C THR A 114 -6.65 -13.49 13.69
N LEU A 115 -5.86 -13.86 12.70
CA LEU A 115 -5.68 -13.08 11.47
C LEU A 115 -7.00 -12.82 10.73
N ASP A 116 -7.93 -13.76 10.74
CA ASP A 116 -9.26 -13.63 10.12
C ASP A 116 -10.09 -12.47 10.66
N SER A 117 -9.86 -12.12 11.91
CA SER A 117 -10.58 -11.04 12.61
C SER A 117 -9.86 -9.70 12.53
N VAL A 118 -8.62 -9.66 12.03
CA VAL A 118 -7.89 -8.40 11.78
C VAL A 118 -8.60 -7.58 10.70
N ASN A 119 -8.71 -6.29 10.91
CA ASN A 119 -9.31 -5.38 9.94
C ASN A 119 -8.64 -3.99 9.96
N GLN A 120 -8.96 -3.18 8.98
CA GLN A 120 -8.34 -1.87 8.74
C GLN A 120 -8.51 -0.82 9.85
N GLN A 121 -9.31 -1.08 10.87
CA GLN A 121 -9.51 -0.16 12.00
C GLN A 121 -8.41 -0.24 13.06
N PHE A 122 -7.57 -1.29 12.98
CA PHE A 122 -6.54 -1.59 13.97
C PHE A 122 -5.13 -1.47 13.39
N LEU A 123 -4.18 -1.19 14.28
CA LEU A 123 -2.75 -1.35 14.01
C LEU A 123 -2.19 -2.56 14.75
N ALA A 124 -1.58 -3.47 14.02
CA ALA A 124 -0.83 -4.57 14.60
C ALA A 124 0.39 -4.05 15.36
N LYS A 125 0.58 -4.58 16.58
CA LYS A 125 1.69 -4.24 17.45
C LYS A 125 2.82 -5.24 17.29
N LYS A 126 4.04 -4.80 17.55
CA LYS A 126 5.19 -5.70 17.67
C LYS A 126 5.05 -6.53 18.96
N VAL A 127 5.54 -7.75 18.93
CA VAL A 127 5.72 -8.57 20.13
C VAL A 127 7.19 -8.98 20.20
N ASN A 128 7.87 -8.65 21.27
CA ASN A 128 9.32 -8.78 21.40
C ASN A 128 10.06 -8.11 20.20
N SER A 129 9.65 -6.90 19.85
CA SER A 129 10.16 -6.10 18.71
C SER A 129 9.91 -6.68 17.31
N ILE A 130 9.16 -7.79 17.20
CA ILE A 130 8.84 -8.44 15.93
C ILE A 130 7.43 -8.09 15.50
N ASN A 131 7.30 -7.54 14.30
CA ASN A 131 6.00 -7.30 13.64
C ASN A 131 5.65 -8.49 12.76
N PHE A 132 4.47 -9.08 12.98
CA PHE A 132 3.99 -10.22 12.19
C PHE A 132 4.06 -9.97 10.67
N PHE A 133 3.63 -8.81 10.22
CA PHE A 133 3.58 -8.48 8.80
C PHE A 133 4.95 -8.19 8.16
N LYS A 134 6.00 -8.00 8.97
CA LYS A 134 7.38 -7.78 8.50
C LYS A 134 8.23 -9.04 8.56
N ASP A 135 8.10 -9.80 9.62
CA ASP A 135 8.88 -11.01 9.86
C ASP A 135 7.99 -12.09 10.52
N PRO A 136 7.07 -12.69 9.73
CA PRO A 136 6.16 -13.71 10.25
C PRO A 136 6.89 -14.92 10.82
N SER A 137 8.04 -15.30 10.25
CA SER A 137 8.79 -16.47 10.69
C SER A 137 9.36 -16.36 12.10
N LYS A 138 9.61 -15.12 12.57
CA LYS A 138 10.13 -14.85 13.92
C LYS A 138 9.05 -14.39 14.90
N TYR A 139 7.83 -14.20 14.42
CA TYR A 139 6.73 -13.74 15.27
C TYR A 139 6.41 -14.78 16.36
N PRO A 140 6.30 -14.38 17.66
CA PRO A 140 6.35 -15.37 18.74
C PRO A 140 5.00 -16.01 19.11
N ILE A 141 3.86 -15.54 18.55
CA ILE A 141 2.55 -16.03 19.00
C ILE A 141 1.83 -16.78 17.87
N TRP A 142 1.89 -18.11 17.93
CA TRP A 142 1.20 -19.02 17.03
C TRP A 142 0.38 -20.02 17.82
N LEU A 143 -0.76 -20.44 17.28
CA LEU A 143 -1.56 -21.52 17.82
C LEU A 143 -1.44 -22.76 16.95
N PRO A 144 -1.39 -23.97 17.55
CA PRO A 144 -1.61 -25.21 16.82
C PRO A 144 -3.00 -25.19 16.17
N TYR A 145 -3.12 -25.66 14.93
CA TYR A 145 -4.41 -25.74 14.23
C TYR A 145 -4.47 -27.00 13.36
N ASP A 146 -5.66 -27.64 13.34
CA ASP A 146 -5.86 -28.94 12.68
C ASP A 146 -6.22 -28.88 11.19
N SER A 147 -5.99 -27.74 10.52
CA SER A 147 -6.27 -27.55 9.09
C SER A 147 -5.09 -26.97 8.34
N ASP A 148 -5.21 -26.86 7.01
CA ASP A 148 -4.17 -26.41 6.09
C ASP A 148 -3.29 -25.28 6.63
N ASP A 149 -2.00 -25.49 6.62
CA ASP A 149 -0.96 -24.60 7.14
C ASP A 149 -1.10 -23.19 6.60
N PHE A 150 -1.23 -22.16 7.47
CA PHE A 150 -1.13 -20.78 7.06
C PHE A 150 0.23 -20.49 6.42
N ASN A 151 0.21 -20.02 5.19
CA ASN A 151 1.41 -19.64 4.45
C ASN A 151 1.36 -18.15 4.08
N PHE A 152 2.15 -17.33 4.79
CA PHE A 152 2.19 -15.90 4.56
C PHE A 152 2.43 -15.54 3.08
N GLN A 153 3.36 -16.22 2.42
CA GLN A 153 3.71 -15.94 1.02
C GLN A 153 2.60 -16.29 0.02
N LYS A 154 1.75 -17.25 0.37
CA LYS A 154 0.62 -17.66 -0.46
C LYS A 154 -0.63 -16.82 -0.20
N GLU A 155 -0.88 -16.44 1.05
CA GLU A 155 -2.15 -15.88 1.49
C GLU A 155 -2.14 -14.36 1.63
N ILE A 156 -1.00 -13.75 1.98
CA ILE A 156 -0.88 -12.31 2.17
C ILE A 156 -0.27 -11.68 0.92
N THR A 157 -1.00 -10.77 0.27
CA THR A 157 -0.44 -9.90 -0.78
C THR A 157 -0.01 -8.59 -0.17
N THR A 158 1.26 -8.24 -0.38
CA THR A 158 1.84 -6.99 0.13
C THR A 158 1.66 -5.85 -0.87
N TYR A 159 1.25 -4.70 -0.38
CA TYR A 159 0.98 -3.51 -1.17
C TYR A 159 1.59 -2.28 -0.50
N THR A 160 2.16 -1.37 -1.28
CA THR A 160 2.60 -0.04 -0.80
C THR A 160 1.84 1.04 -1.55
N HIS A 161 1.24 1.98 -0.82
CA HIS A 161 0.54 3.14 -1.39
C HIS A 161 1.25 4.43 -0.97
N THR A 162 1.67 5.25 -1.94
CA THR A 162 2.43 6.48 -1.69
C THR A 162 1.58 7.73 -1.86
N GLY A 163 2.04 8.84 -1.28
CA GLY A 163 1.49 10.17 -1.51
C GLY A 163 1.99 10.81 -2.81
N VAL A 164 1.87 12.13 -2.90
CA VAL A 164 2.17 12.92 -4.10
C VAL A 164 3.62 12.75 -4.56
N THR A 165 3.78 12.47 -5.84
CA THR A 165 5.07 12.43 -6.54
C THR A 165 5.07 13.41 -7.70
N ALA A 166 6.00 14.36 -7.62
CA ALA A 166 6.27 15.31 -8.70
C ALA A 166 7.79 15.55 -8.78
N ILE A 167 8.48 14.76 -9.60
CA ILE A 167 9.92 14.88 -9.82
C ILE A 167 10.15 16.04 -10.81
N THR A 168 10.29 17.23 -10.29
CA THR A 168 10.38 18.47 -11.07
C THR A 168 11.17 19.53 -10.33
N ARG A 169 11.29 20.73 -10.89
CA ARG A 169 11.93 21.91 -10.27
C ARG A 169 13.24 21.55 -9.55
N ARG A 170 13.31 21.70 -8.21
CA ARG A 170 14.55 21.48 -7.44
C ARG A 170 14.89 20.01 -7.21
N THR A 171 13.94 19.09 -7.37
CA THR A 171 14.20 17.65 -7.29
C THR A 171 15.01 17.16 -8.49
N GLY A 172 14.72 17.68 -9.69
CA GLY A 172 15.44 17.30 -10.90
C GLY A 172 16.96 17.57 -10.84
N PRO A 173 17.44 18.78 -10.45
CA PRO A 173 18.86 19.03 -10.23
C PRO A 173 19.52 18.12 -9.22
N VAL A 174 18.84 17.73 -8.14
CA VAL A 174 19.38 16.77 -7.17
C VAL A 174 19.62 15.42 -7.84
N LEU A 175 18.67 14.94 -8.63
CA LEU A 175 18.82 13.69 -9.40
C LEU A 175 19.94 13.78 -10.44
N ASN A 176 20.05 14.88 -11.16
CA ASN A 176 21.12 15.09 -12.15
C ASN A 176 22.52 15.06 -11.51
N THR A 177 22.67 15.56 -10.29
CA THR A 177 23.99 15.73 -9.64
C THR A 177 24.36 14.58 -8.73
N LYS A 178 23.39 14.01 -8.01
CA LYS A 178 23.62 12.99 -6.99
C LYS A 178 23.10 11.60 -7.39
N GLY A 179 22.26 11.53 -8.40
CA GLY A 179 21.70 10.27 -8.92
C GLY A 179 20.53 9.69 -8.14
N ILE A 180 19.89 8.71 -8.76
CA ILE A 180 18.68 8.07 -8.24
C ILE A 180 18.96 7.26 -6.96
N ASP A 181 20.10 6.58 -6.89
CA ASP A 181 20.46 5.77 -5.72
C ASP A 181 20.61 6.63 -4.46
N PHE A 182 21.23 7.79 -4.58
CA PHE A 182 21.28 8.77 -3.50
C PHE A 182 19.88 9.20 -3.09
N TYR A 183 19.04 9.55 -4.07
CA TYR A 183 17.69 10.06 -3.80
C TYR A 183 16.80 9.06 -3.08
N LEU A 184 16.90 7.77 -3.42
CA LEU A 184 16.10 6.69 -2.87
C LEU A 184 16.70 6.02 -1.63
N ALA A 185 17.95 6.30 -1.26
CA ALA A 185 18.71 5.55 -0.26
C ALA A 185 17.95 5.27 1.04
N ASN A 186 17.22 6.27 1.54
CA ASN A 186 16.54 6.21 2.83
C ASN A 186 15.21 5.44 2.80
N ILE A 187 14.54 5.36 1.63
CA ILE A 187 13.21 4.75 1.51
C ILE A 187 13.21 3.40 0.78
N LEU A 188 14.20 3.14 -0.06
CA LEU A 188 14.28 1.91 -0.85
C LEU A 188 14.11 0.62 -0.04
N PRO A 189 14.61 0.50 1.21
CA PRO A 189 14.40 -0.70 2.03
C PRO A 189 12.92 -1.06 2.28
N PHE A 190 12.02 -0.07 2.31
CA PHE A 190 10.58 -0.29 2.54
C PHE A 190 9.85 -0.85 1.31
N PHE A 191 10.47 -0.74 0.13
CA PHE A 191 9.92 -1.20 -1.14
C PHE A 191 10.43 -2.58 -1.55
N LYS A 192 11.44 -3.09 -0.84
CA LYS A 192 11.93 -4.46 -1.07
C LYS A 192 10.83 -5.47 -0.75
N ASN A 193 10.69 -6.48 -1.63
CA ASN A 193 9.76 -7.59 -1.45
C ASN A 193 8.27 -7.18 -1.36
N ARG A 194 7.88 -6.03 -1.97
CA ARG A 194 6.50 -5.65 -2.17
C ARG A 194 6.00 -6.20 -3.50
N GLU A 195 4.82 -6.82 -3.48
CA GLU A 195 4.20 -7.39 -4.69
C GLU A 195 3.50 -6.31 -5.51
N LEU A 196 2.83 -5.39 -4.83
CA LEU A 196 2.19 -4.24 -5.45
C LEU A 196 2.79 -2.95 -4.90
N VAL A 197 3.21 -2.06 -5.80
CA VAL A 197 3.78 -0.76 -5.46
C VAL A 197 3.07 0.31 -6.27
N HIS A 198 2.42 1.21 -5.57
CA HIS A 198 1.71 2.36 -6.11
C HIS A 198 2.55 3.64 -6.04
N ILE A 199 2.41 4.46 -7.07
CA ILE A 199 2.90 5.84 -7.08
C ILE A 199 1.80 6.78 -7.57
N SER A 200 1.60 7.92 -6.87
CA SER A 200 0.72 8.99 -7.35
C SER A 200 1.59 9.98 -8.12
N ASN A 201 1.63 9.87 -9.46
CA ASN A 201 2.48 10.72 -10.30
C ASN A 201 1.71 11.86 -10.92
N GLU A 202 2.19 13.10 -10.68
CA GLU A 202 1.53 14.32 -11.16
C GLU A 202 2.20 14.96 -12.37
N VAL A 203 3.31 14.41 -12.86
CA VAL A 203 4.10 15.08 -13.92
C VAL A 203 4.37 14.16 -15.10
N SER A 204 4.34 14.73 -16.30
CA SER A 204 4.71 14.05 -17.54
C SER A 204 6.19 14.15 -17.85
N ASN A 205 6.71 13.17 -18.61
CA ASN A 205 8.09 13.18 -19.06
C ASN A 205 8.26 14.04 -20.32
N GLN A 206 9.32 14.86 -20.32
CA GLN A 206 9.74 15.69 -21.45
C GLN A 206 11.26 15.92 -21.37
N ASP A 207 12.05 15.31 -22.25
CA ASP A 207 13.51 15.35 -22.16
C ASP A 207 14.10 16.76 -22.35
N SER A 208 13.39 17.62 -23.10
CA SER A 208 13.76 19.02 -23.28
C SER A 208 13.41 19.93 -22.10
N CYS A 209 12.85 19.37 -20.99
CA CYS A 209 12.49 20.21 -19.86
C CYS A 209 13.71 20.81 -19.16
N VAL A 210 13.57 22.09 -18.76
CA VAL A 210 14.52 22.79 -17.91
C VAL A 210 13.92 22.93 -16.51
N TYR A 211 14.72 22.56 -15.52
CA TYR A 211 14.30 22.63 -14.13
C TYR A 211 14.48 24.04 -13.56
N GLU A 212 13.38 24.76 -13.43
CA GLU A 212 13.34 26.11 -12.87
C GLU A 212 12.59 26.11 -11.53
N SER A 213 13.21 26.60 -10.47
CA SER A 213 12.72 26.47 -9.10
C SER A 213 11.37 27.12 -8.81
N MET A 214 10.96 28.13 -9.59
CA MET A 214 9.71 28.89 -9.41
C MET A 214 8.68 28.60 -10.50
N LYS A 215 8.96 27.69 -11.41
CA LYS A 215 8.03 27.36 -12.50
C LYS A 215 6.84 26.57 -11.99
N MET A 216 5.64 26.94 -12.48
CA MET A 216 4.39 26.25 -12.14
C MET A 216 3.95 25.25 -13.23
N LYS A 217 4.70 25.15 -14.33
CA LYS A 217 4.53 24.09 -15.33
C LYS A 217 5.56 23.00 -15.07
N PHE A 218 5.08 21.83 -14.73
CA PHE A 218 5.90 20.73 -14.26
C PHE A 218 6.17 19.72 -15.38
N ALA A 219 7.40 19.30 -15.47
CA ALA A 219 7.84 18.19 -16.30
C ALA A 219 9.07 17.55 -15.68
N THR A 220 9.36 16.33 -16.08
CA THR A 220 10.58 15.63 -15.70
C THR A 220 11.25 15.04 -16.94
N LYS A 221 12.56 14.76 -16.86
CA LYS A 221 13.24 14.00 -17.90
C LYS A 221 12.87 12.53 -17.84
N THR A 222 12.82 11.87 -18.98
CA THR A 222 12.49 10.43 -19.08
C THR A 222 13.45 9.57 -18.23
N GLU A 223 14.73 9.93 -18.17
CA GLU A 223 15.73 9.23 -17.35
C GLU A 223 15.37 9.19 -15.85
N HIS A 224 14.61 10.17 -15.34
CA HIS A 224 14.21 10.22 -13.94
C HIS A 224 13.02 9.29 -13.64
N PHE A 225 12.29 8.84 -14.66
CA PHE A 225 11.26 7.81 -14.48
C PHE A 225 11.86 6.46 -14.08
N GLU A 226 13.21 6.28 -14.23
CA GLU A 226 13.90 5.11 -13.72
C GLU A 226 13.74 4.92 -12.20
N ILE A 227 13.42 5.98 -11.47
CA ILE A 227 12.98 5.90 -10.06
C ILE A 227 11.84 4.88 -9.88
N PHE A 228 10.88 4.82 -10.81
CA PHE A 228 9.74 3.92 -10.72
C PHE A 228 10.18 2.46 -10.88
N ASN A 229 11.12 2.18 -11.78
CA ASN A 229 11.71 0.85 -11.93
C ASN A 229 12.49 0.44 -10.67
N ARG A 230 13.27 1.36 -10.09
CA ARG A 230 14.05 1.13 -8.86
C ARG A 230 13.16 0.83 -7.66
N LEU A 231 12.00 1.46 -7.56
CA LEU A 231 10.98 1.20 -6.54
C LEU A 231 10.09 0.00 -6.86
N LYS A 232 10.24 -0.62 -8.06
CA LYS A 232 9.39 -1.70 -8.56
C LYS A 232 7.91 -1.29 -8.65
N VAL A 233 7.66 -0.05 -9.07
CA VAL A 233 6.30 0.45 -9.28
C VAL A 233 5.60 -0.40 -10.34
N ASN A 234 4.37 -0.80 -10.06
CA ASN A 234 3.51 -1.49 -11.00
C ASN A 234 2.08 -0.91 -11.08
N ILE A 235 1.79 0.08 -10.23
CA ILE A 235 0.53 0.82 -10.22
C ILE A 235 0.83 2.32 -10.20
N VAL A 236 0.32 3.06 -11.20
CA VAL A 236 0.47 4.51 -11.32
C VAL A 236 -0.89 5.19 -11.23
N GLU A 237 -1.07 6.07 -10.26
CA GLU A 237 -2.22 6.95 -10.15
C GLU A 237 -1.97 8.23 -10.96
N LEU A 238 -2.93 8.61 -11.80
CA LEU A 238 -2.89 9.76 -12.70
C LEU A 238 -4.03 10.76 -12.42
N THR A 239 -4.41 10.88 -11.14
CA THR A 239 -5.43 11.87 -10.73
C THR A 239 -4.87 13.29 -10.64
N GLY A 240 -3.55 13.46 -10.76
CA GLY A 240 -2.82 14.72 -10.62
C GLY A 240 -3.28 15.80 -11.59
N ASN A 241 -3.14 17.07 -11.18
CA ASN A 241 -3.52 18.25 -11.95
C ASN A 241 -2.37 18.86 -12.80
N HIS A 242 -1.19 18.23 -12.83
CA HIS A 242 -0.01 18.69 -13.56
C HIS A 242 0.42 17.80 -14.72
N ASN A 243 -0.34 16.74 -15.00
CA ASN A 243 0.02 15.78 -16.04
C ASN A 243 0.02 16.37 -17.46
N LEU A 244 -0.76 17.44 -17.70
CA LEU A 244 -0.84 18.12 -19.01
C LEU A 244 -0.12 19.47 -19.07
N ASP A 245 0.62 19.86 -18.05
CA ASP A 245 1.30 21.16 -17.95
C ASP A 245 2.18 21.49 -19.17
N VAL A 246 2.80 20.48 -19.76
CA VAL A 246 3.70 20.60 -20.92
C VAL A 246 3.08 20.07 -22.21
N GLY A 247 1.78 19.82 -22.20
CA GLY A 247 0.99 19.49 -23.38
C GLY A 247 0.65 18.01 -23.53
N GLU A 248 -0.09 17.72 -24.59
CA GLU A 248 -0.69 16.39 -24.86
C GLU A 248 0.37 15.33 -25.20
N GLN A 249 1.36 15.67 -26.03
CA GLN A 249 2.35 14.69 -26.46
C GLN A 249 3.25 14.17 -25.33
N PRO A 250 3.77 14.99 -24.41
CA PRO A 250 4.48 14.51 -23.22
C PRO A 250 3.62 13.61 -22.34
N TYR A 251 2.34 13.92 -22.18
CA TYR A 251 1.44 13.04 -21.44
C TYR A 251 1.27 11.67 -22.12
N LEU A 252 1.04 11.64 -23.44
CA LEU A 252 0.95 10.39 -24.21
C LEU A 252 2.27 9.60 -24.15
N ASN A 253 3.42 10.29 -24.18
CA ASN A 253 4.72 9.64 -24.02
C ASN A 253 4.86 9.00 -22.63
N SER A 254 4.38 9.66 -21.59
CA SER A 254 4.34 9.09 -20.23
C SER A 254 3.46 7.86 -20.14
N LEU A 255 2.24 7.89 -20.72
CA LEU A 255 1.35 6.72 -20.77
C LEU A 255 1.98 5.56 -21.54
N LYS A 256 2.69 5.86 -22.63
CA LYS A 256 3.43 4.85 -23.38
C LYS A 256 4.57 4.27 -22.55
N TRP A 257 5.34 5.11 -21.87
CA TRP A 257 6.47 4.70 -21.03
C TRP A 257 5.98 3.74 -19.92
N TYR A 258 4.87 4.04 -19.24
CA TYR A 258 4.30 3.12 -18.24
C TYR A 258 3.95 1.76 -18.84
N LYS A 259 3.31 1.74 -20.01
CA LYS A 259 2.95 0.49 -20.72
C LYS A 259 4.19 -0.32 -21.10
N ASP A 260 5.21 0.33 -21.63
CA ASP A 260 6.47 -0.30 -22.06
C ASP A 260 7.24 -0.91 -20.86
N HIS A 261 7.02 -0.39 -19.63
CA HIS A 261 7.63 -0.87 -18.39
C HIS A 261 6.67 -1.74 -17.54
N ASN A 262 5.59 -2.26 -18.15
CA ASN A 262 4.59 -3.11 -17.48
C ASN A 262 3.91 -2.46 -16.26
N MET A 263 3.85 -1.15 -16.20
CA MET A 263 3.11 -0.42 -15.17
C MET A 263 1.68 -0.18 -15.63
N LYS A 264 0.73 -0.51 -14.77
CA LYS A 264 -0.69 -0.25 -14.99
C LYS A 264 -1.05 1.10 -14.39
N TYR A 265 -1.98 1.83 -14.98
CA TYR A 265 -2.41 3.13 -14.47
C TYR A 265 -3.92 3.25 -14.38
N PHE A 266 -4.39 4.20 -13.58
CA PHE A 266 -5.79 4.53 -13.37
C PHE A 266 -5.95 6.01 -13.00
N GLY A 267 -7.19 6.51 -13.03
CA GLY A 267 -7.50 7.88 -12.63
C GLY A 267 -7.10 8.95 -13.64
N GLY A 268 -6.57 8.56 -14.79
CA GLY A 268 -6.24 9.37 -15.94
C GLY A 268 -6.06 8.50 -17.19
N GLY A 269 -5.96 9.12 -18.36
CA GLY A 269 -5.83 8.38 -19.63
C GLY A 269 -5.87 9.25 -20.87
N ALA A 270 -5.59 8.64 -22.03
CA ALA A 270 -5.57 9.29 -23.33
C ALA A 270 -6.97 9.66 -23.84
N THR A 271 -8.01 9.13 -23.23
CA THR A 271 -9.43 9.42 -23.55
C THR A 271 -10.27 9.48 -22.28
N PRO A 272 -11.46 10.11 -22.30
CA PRO A 272 -12.40 10.09 -21.17
C PRO A 272 -12.77 8.69 -20.70
N ALA A 273 -12.89 7.75 -21.64
CA ALA A 273 -13.21 6.35 -21.32
C ALA A 273 -12.05 5.67 -20.59
N GLU A 274 -10.81 5.89 -21.03
CA GLU A 274 -9.62 5.34 -20.38
C GLU A 274 -9.41 5.96 -19.00
N ALA A 275 -9.57 7.29 -18.86
CA ALA A 275 -9.43 7.98 -17.57
C ALA A 275 -10.45 7.47 -16.52
N ASN A 276 -11.69 7.15 -16.94
CA ASN A 276 -12.72 6.63 -16.04
C ASN A 276 -12.63 5.11 -15.82
N LYS A 277 -11.71 4.41 -16.51
CA LYS A 277 -11.57 2.96 -16.39
C LYS A 277 -10.95 2.60 -15.05
N PRO A 278 -11.58 1.70 -14.26
CA PRO A 278 -10.96 1.20 -13.03
C PRO A 278 -9.77 0.30 -13.39
N LEU A 279 -8.74 0.32 -12.56
CA LEU A 279 -7.70 -0.70 -12.58
C LEU A 279 -8.15 -1.88 -11.72
N ILE A 280 -8.27 -3.06 -12.31
CA ILE A 280 -8.62 -4.28 -11.59
C ILE A 280 -7.43 -5.22 -11.62
N ILE A 281 -7.03 -5.69 -10.45
CA ILE A 281 -5.96 -6.67 -10.27
C ILE A 281 -6.55 -7.88 -9.54
N GLU A 282 -6.31 -9.05 -10.10
CA GLU A 282 -6.58 -10.32 -9.44
C GLU A 282 -5.36 -10.68 -8.58
N LEU A 283 -5.60 -10.91 -7.29
CA LEU A 283 -4.57 -11.31 -6.34
C LEU A 283 -4.30 -12.81 -6.45
N LYS A 284 -3.24 -13.28 -5.79
CA LYS A 284 -2.82 -14.69 -5.81
C LYS A 284 -3.83 -15.67 -5.17
N ASP A 285 -4.80 -15.15 -4.42
CA ASP A 285 -5.95 -15.89 -3.86
C ASP A 285 -7.20 -15.81 -4.75
N ASN A 286 -7.07 -15.39 -6.03
CA ASN A 286 -8.12 -15.19 -7.02
C ASN A 286 -9.14 -14.10 -6.66
N ARG A 287 -8.84 -13.23 -5.69
CA ARG A 287 -9.68 -12.10 -5.32
C ARG A 287 -9.38 -10.90 -6.21
N LYS A 288 -10.43 -10.15 -6.55
CA LYS A 288 -10.36 -9.00 -7.45
C LYS A 288 -10.42 -7.70 -6.66
N ILE A 289 -9.38 -6.90 -6.79
CA ILE A 289 -9.28 -5.59 -6.15
C ILE A 289 -9.36 -4.52 -7.24
N ALA A 290 -10.18 -3.48 -7.01
CA ALA A 290 -10.31 -2.35 -7.92
C ALA A 290 -9.70 -1.08 -7.32
N TRP A 291 -8.91 -0.37 -8.11
CA TRP A 291 -8.50 1.00 -7.88
C TRP A 291 -9.30 1.92 -8.80
N ILE A 292 -9.90 2.97 -8.22
CA ILE A 292 -10.59 4.03 -8.95
C ILE A 292 -10.01 5.37 -8.54
N GLY A 293 -9.85 6.29 -9.48
CA GLY A 293 -9.22 7.59 -9.23
C GLY A 293 -10.07 8.74 -9.75
N PHE A 294 -10.10 9.84 -9.00
CA PHE A 294 -10.84 11.05 -9.35
C PHE A 294 -10.02 12.30 -9.04
N ASN A 295 -10.20 13.33 -9.88
CA ASN A 295 -9.77 14.69 -9.57
C ASN A 295 -11.02 15.56 -9.31
N GLU A 296 -11.13 16.14 -8.13
CA GLU A 296 -12.28 16.95 -7.73
C GLU A 296 -12.19 18.36 -8.30
N LEU A 297 -11.02 18.95 -8.25
CA LEU A 297 -10.82 20.35 -8.65
C LEU A 297 -10.76 20.52 -10.17
N CYS A 298 -10.05 19.66 -10.88
CA CYS A 298 -9.86 19.69 -12.33
C CYS A 298 -9.63 21.09 -12.90
N PRO A 299 -8.54 21.77 -12.55
CA PRO A 299 -8.27 23.09 -13.11
C PRO A 299 -8.14 23.03 -14.64
N CYS A 300 -8.26 24.17 -15.28
CA CYS A 300 -8.36 24.37 -16.74
C CYS A 300 -7.60 23.35 -17.62
N GLY A 301 -8.34 22.45 -18.27
CA GLY A 301 -7.81 21.55 -19.27
C GLY A 301 -7.17 20.26 -18.76
N GLU A 302 -7.02 20.07 -17.45
CA GLU A 302 -6.35 18.90 -16.85
C GLU A 302 -7.23 17.66 -16.77
N CYS A 303 -8.57 17.83 -16.92
CA CYS A 303 -9.47 16.69 -16.89
C CYS A 303 -9.84 16.14 -18.25
N ALA A 304 -10.04 14.84 -18.27
CA ALA A 304 -10.49 14.07 -19.43
C ALA A 304 -12.00 14.24 -19.70
N ASP A 305 -12.46 15.46 -19.86
CA ASP A 305 -13.90 15.74 -20.16
C ASP A 305 -14.22 15.46 -21.62
N LYS A 306 -13.34 15.84 -22.55
CA LYS A 306 -13.49 15.66 -24.00
C LYS A 306 -12.28 14.98 -24.66
N LYS A 307 -11.12 15.03 -24.02
CA LYS A 307 -9.87 14.50 -24.53
C LYS A 307 -9.12 13.75 -23.42
N MET A 308 -7.80 13.72 -23.41
CA MET A 308 -6.96 13.13 -22.39
C MET A 308 -6.94 13.94 -21.09
N GLY A 309 -6.48 13.31 -19.99
CA GLY A 309 -6.27 13.94 -18.70
C GLY A 309 -6.75 13.09 -17.53
N SER A 310 -6.89 13.72 -16.37
CA SER A 310 -7.37 13.10 -15.12
C SER A 310 -8.88 12.85 -15.18
N ASN A 311 -9.34 11.83 -14.47
CA ASN A 311 -10.76 11.52 -14.34
C ASN A 311 -11.47 12.51 -13.40
N ARG A 312 -12.36 13.34 -13.93
CA ARG A 312 -13.12 14.31 -13.13
C ARG A 312 -14.06 13.59 -12.17
N TYR A 313 -14.06 14.04 -10.90
CA TYR A 313 -15.09 13.62 -9.96
C TYR A 313 -16.45 14.16 -10.35
N VAL A 314 -17.37 13.27 -10.66
CA VAL A 314 -18.81 13.58 -10.84
C VAL A 314 -19.57 12.54 -10.02
N GLU A 315 -20.31 12.98 -9.01
CA GLU A 315 -20.95 12.11 -8.03
C GLU A 315 -21.77 10.98 -8.66
N ALA A 316 -22.60 11.28 -9.64
CA ALA A 316 -23.43 10.28 -10.32
C ALA A 316 -22.58 9.25 -11.11
N LYS A 317 -21.47 9.68 -11.73
CA LYS A 317 -20.55 8.79 -12.44
C LYS A 317 -19.78 7.90 -11.46
N ALA A 318 -19.31 8.47 -10.33
CA ALA A 318 -18.61 7.71 -9.30
C ALA A 318 -19.52 6.63 -8.70
N LYS A 319 -20.78 6.99 -8.37
CA LYS A 319 -21.78 6.03 -7.89
C LYS A 319 -21.99 4.89 -8.91
N LYS A 320 -22.26 5.23 -10.16
CA LYS A 320 -22.48 4.23 -11.23
C LYS A 320 -21.28 3.30 -11.41
N LEU A 321 -20.06 3.83 -11.35
CA LEU A 321 -18.83 3.05 -11.45
C LEU A 321 -18.72 2.05 -10.27
N ILE A 322 -18.92 2.51 -9.06
CA ILE A 322 -18.85 1.67 -7.84
C ILE A 322 -19.96 0.61 -7.86
N ASP A 323 -21.19 0.98 -8.22
CA ASP A 323 -22.31 0.04 -8.36
C ASP A 323 -21.99 -1.07 -9.41
N SER A 324 -21.39 -0.69 -10.54
CA SER A 324 -20.95 -1.67 -11.57
C SER A 324 -19.86 -2.59 -11.05
N LEU A 325 -18.86 -2.06 -10.35
CA LEU A 325 -17.78 -2.86 -9.77
C LEU A 325 -18.30 -3.89 -8.76
N LYS A 326 -19.22 -3.49 -7.89
CA LYS A 326 -19.80 -4.39 -6.86
C LYS A 326 -20.76 -5.41 -7.46
N ASN A 327 -21.67 -5.00 -8.34
CA ASN A 327 -22.81 -5.83 -8.76
C ASN A 327 -22.57 -6.60 -10.07
N GLN A 328 -21.80 -6.04 -11.02
CA GLN A 328 -21.55 -6.65 -12.33
C GLN A 328 -20.18 -7.34 -12.37
N VAL A 329 -19.11 -6.63 -11.99
CA VAL A 329 -17.74 -7.18 -12.00
C VAL A 329 -17.48 -8.05 -10.78
N LYS A 330 -18.18 -7.77 -9.65
CA LYS A 330 -18.10 -8.48 -8.38
C LYS A 330 -16.68 -8.45 -7.80
N VAL A 331 -16.11 -7.25 -7.72
CA VAL A 331 -14.83 -7.09 -7.06
C VAL A 331 -14.97 -7.22 -5.54
N ASP A 332 -13.94 -7.77 -4.90
CA ASP A 332 -13.94 -8.01 -3.45
C ASP A 332 -13.67 -6.73 -2.65
N TYR A 333 -12.88 -5.80 -3.20
CA TYR A 333 -12.46 -4.58 -2.51
C TYR A 333 -12.26 -3.41 -3.48
N ILE A 334 -12.65 -2.20 -3.09
CA ILE A 334 -12.50 -0.97 -3.87
C ILE A 334 -11.69 0.06 -3.08
N LEU A 335 -10.51 0.45 -3.64
CA LEU A 335 -9.76 1.61 -3.20
C LEU A 335 -10.13 2.81 -4.08
N ALA A 336 -10.59 3.89 -3.46
CA ALA A 336 -10.88 5.13 -4.17
C ALA A 336 -9.83 6.19 -3.81
N CYS A 337 -9.11 6.68 -4.84
CA CYS A 337 -8.15 7.76 -4.73
C CYS A 337 -8.80 9.06 -5.19
N VAL A 338 -8.62 10.14 -4.44
CA VAL A 338 -9.23 11.43 -4.79
C VAL A 338 -8.23 12.56 -4.60
N GLN A 339 -7.96 13.27 -5.67
CA GLN A 339 -7.23 14.52 -5.61
C GLN A 339 -8.21 15.69 -5.41
N TYR A 340 -7.98 16.47 -4.37
CA TYR A 340 -8.80 17.62 -4.00
C TYR A 340 -8.15 18.95 -4.40
N GLY A 341 -8.77 20.09 -3.99
CA GLY A 341 -8.12 21.38 -4.02
C GLY A 341 -6.96 21.47 -3.02
N GLU A 342 -5.92 22.20 -3.38
CA GLU A 342 -4.77 22.44 -2.50
C GLU A 342 -5.20 23.24 -1.26
N VAL A 343 -4.78 22.77 -0.08
CA VAL A 343 -5.05 23.43 1.20
C VAL A 343 -3.88 23.28 2.16
N ASP A 344 -3.43 24.39 2.74
CA ASP A 344 -2.38 24.44 3.75
C ASP A 344 -2.92 24.05 5.14
N SER A 345 -3.45 22.83 5.28
CA SER A 345 -4.10 22.37 6.51
C SER A 345 -3.90 20.88 6.74
N TYR A 346 -3.66 20.51 7.99
CA TYR A 346 -3.69 19.11 8.42
C TYR A 346 -5.13 18.57 8.50
N SER A 347 -6.11 19.44 8.65
CA SER A 347 -7.53 19.06 8.69
C SER A 347 -8.14 19.15 7.30
N PRO A 348 -8.93 18.14 6.89
CA PRO A 348 -9.64 18.16 5.63
C PRO A 348 -10.72 19.22 5.59
N THR A 349 -11.01 19.74 4.42
CA THR A 349 -12.12 20.67 4.22
C THR A 349 -13.47 19.95 4.40
N PRO A 350 -14.57 20.70 4.65
CA PRO A 350 -15.91 20.11 4.68
C PRO A 350 -16.27 19.37 3.38
N ASN A 351 -15.83 19.89 2.24
CA ASN A 351 -16.07 19.25 0.94
C ASN A 351 -15.32 17.92 0.80
N GLN A 352 -14.04 17.85 1.22
CA GLN A 352 -13.29 16.59 1.28
C GLN A 352 -14.03 15.55 2.14
N LYS A 353 -14.45 15.93 3.35
CA LYS A 353 -15.21 15.05 4.25
C LYS A 353 -16.47 14.50 3.57
N LYS A 354 -17.25 15.37 2.94
CA LYS A 354 -18.49 15.03 2.24
C LYS A 354 -18.26 14.05 1.09
N ILE A 355 -17.28 14.30 0.23
CA ILE A 355 -16.97 13.44 -0.92
C ILE A 355 -16.51 12.07 -0.44
N CYS A 356 -15.59 12.00 0.54
CA CYS A 356 -15.11 10.74 1.10
C CYS A 356 -16.25 9.90 1.67
N GLN A 357 -17.12 10.51 2.47
CA GLN A 357 -18.26 9.80 3.06
C GLN A 357 -19.22 9.26 1.99
N LYS A 358 -19.50 10.05 0.94
CA LYS A 358 -20.33 9.60 -0.18
C LYS A 358 -19.72 8.41 -0.94
N LEU A 359 -18.41 8.42 -1.20
CA LEU A 359 -17.76 7.31 -1.86
C LEU A 359 -17.83 6.03 -1.02
N ILE A 360 -17.69 6.14 0.31
CA ILE A 360 -17.93 5.01 1.23
C ILE A 360 -19.39 4.56 1.17
N ASP A 361 -20.34 5.50 1.18
CA ASP A 361 -21.78 5.20 1.08
C ASP A 361 -22.15 4.50 -0.23
N PHE A 362 -21.45 4.79 -1.32
CA PHE A 362 -21.60 4.10 -2.61
C PHE A 362 -21.00 2.69 -2.61
N GLY A 363 -20.10 2.37 -1.66
CA GLY A 363 -19.53 1.03 -1.52
C GLY A 363 -18.01 0.95 -1.65
N ALA A 364 -17.28 2.06 -1.67
CA ALA A 364 -15.82 2.03 -1.56
C ALA A 364 -15.40 1.50 -0.18
N ASP A 365 -14.28 0.80 -0.12
CA ASP A 365 -13.80 0.13 1.09
C ASP A 365 -12.73 0.94 1.82
N VAL A 366 -12.04 1.82 1.12
CA VAL A 366 -11.09 2.80 1.67
C VAL A 366 -11.01 4.00 0.74
N ILE A 367 -10.80 5.18 1.32
CA ILE A 367 -10.53 6.41 0.58
C ILE A 367 -9.12 6.89 0.90
N ILE A 368 -8.35 7.24 -0.13
CA ILE A 368 -7.04 7.84 0.00
C ILE A 368 -7.02 9.15 -0.81
N GLY A 369 -6.83 10.25 -0.09
CA GLY A 369 -6.80 11.58 -0.66
C GLY A 369 -5.39 12.10 -0.94
N SER A 370 -5.29 13.06 -1.83
CA SER A 370 -4.05 13.75 -2.19
C SER A 370 -4.26 15.24 -2.42
N GLN A 371 -3.24 15.98 -2.87
CA GLN A 371 -3.18 17.41 -3.21
C GLN A 371 -2.90 18.38 -2.05
N ALA A 372 -3.15 18.04 -0.82
CA ALA A 372 -2.84 18.95 0.30
C ALA A 372 -1.33 19.20 0.47
N HIS A 373 -0.48 18.45 -0.23
CA HIS A 373 0.98 18.46 -0.13
C HIS A 373 1.53 18.27 1.28
N GLN A 374 0.69 17.95 2.24
CA GLN A 374 1.04 17.61 3.61
C GLN A 374 0.14 16.51 4.14
N ALA A 375 0.62 15.80 5.17
CA ALA A 375 -0.18 14.79 5.84
C ALA A 375 -1.47 15.40 6.38
N GLN A 376 -2.61 14.76 6.14
CA GLN A 376 -3.90 15.14 6.71
C GLN A 376 -4.47 14.07 7.62
N GLU A 377 -5.55 14.40 8.32
CA GLU A 377 -6.23 13.52 9.27
C GLU A 377 -6.56 12.15 8.69
N ILE A 378 -6.49 11.15 9.57
CA ILE A 378 -7.01 9.80 9.35
C ILE A 378 -8.33 9.70 10.09
N ALA A 379 -9.38 9.21 9.45
CA ALA A 379 -10.69 9.06 10.05
C ALA A 379 -11.30 7.68 9.81
N LEU A 380 -12.29 7.34 10.61
CA LEU A 380 -13.17 6.19 10.36
C LEU A 380 -14.59 6.67 10.06
N TYR A 381 -15.19 6.10 9.02
CA TYR A 381 -16.58 6.32 8.70
C TYR A 381 -17.23 4.99 8.34
N LYS A 382 -18.30 4.61 9.08
CA LYS A 382 -18.98 3.31 8.92
C LYS A 382 -18.02 2.10 8.92
N GLY A 383 -16.99 2.17 9.78
CA GLY A 383 -15.98 1.10 9.88
C GLY A 383 -14.95 1.04 8.74
N LYS A 384 -14.96 2.00 7.83
CA LYS A 384 -14.01 2.15 6.73
C LYS A 384 -13.02 3.27 7.02
N THR A 385 -11.76 3.08 6.63
CA THR A 385 -10.72 4.08 6.86
C THR A 385 -10.69 5.12 5.75
N ILE A 386 -10.53 6.37 6.14
CA ILE A 386 -10.32 7.51 5.23
C ILE A 386 -8.98 8.14 5.59
N PHE A 387 -8.06 8.17 4.64
CA PHE A 387 -6.83 8.96 4.68
C PHE A 387 -7.07 10.21 3.84
N TYR A 388 -7.26 11.37 4.47
CA TYR A 388 -7.59 12.59 3.73
C TYR A 388 -6.44 13.13 2.89
N GLY A 389 -5.19 12.89 3.32
CA GLY A 389 -3.99 13.24 2.57
C GLY A 389 -2.77 12.55 3.12
N LEU A 390 -1.95 11.94 2.26
CA LEU A 390 -0.71 11.29 2.66
C LEU A 390 0.49 12.26 2.68
N GLY A 391 0.36 13.43 2.07
CA GLY A 391 1.44 14.40 1.90
C GLY A 391 2.36 14.09 0.72
N ASN A 392 3.48 14.82 0.64
CA ASN A 392 4.47 14.67 -0.42
C ASN A 392 5.34 13.44 -0.22
N PHE A 393 5.30 12.49 -1.15
CA PHE A 393 6.22 11.37 -1.15
C PHE A 393 7.56 11.74 -1.79
N MET A 394 7.52 12.32 -3.00
CA MET A 394 8.70 12.83 -3.70
C MET A 394 8.35 14.16 -4.37
N PHE A 395 8.76 15.26 -3.76
CA PHE A 395 8.54 16.59 -4.29
C PHE A 395 9.61 17.55 -3.78
N ASP A 396 9.65 18.78 -4.31
CA ASP A 396 10.70 19.74 -3.95
C ASP A 396 10.31 20.72 -2.84
N GLN A 397 9.10 20.63 -2.33
CA GLN A 397 8.58 21.56 -1.34
C GLN A 397 9.18 21.30 0.05
N ILE A 398 9.97 22.26 0.55
CA ILE A 398 10.54 22.24 1.90
C ILE A 398 10.39 23.58 2.63
N HIS A 399 9.59 24.51 2.06
CA HIS A 399 9.50 25.90 2.51
C HIS A 399 8.72 26.07 3.82
N ARG A 400 7.95 25.07 4.25
CA ARG A 400 7.23 25.05 5.52
C ARG A 400 7.16 23.64 6.09
N LEU A 401 6.96 23.51 7.39
CA LEU A 401 6.95 22.23 8.10
C LEU A 401 5.92 21.23 7.50
N GLY A 402 4.69 21.68 7.27
CA GLY A 402 3.62 20.79 6.81
C GLY A 402 3.93 20.04 5.52
N VAL A 403 4.50 20.71 4.49
CA VAL A 403 4.83 20.06 3.20
C VAL A 403 6.02 19.10 3.28
N ARG A 404 6.76 19.13 4.38
CA ARG A 404 7.84 18.18 4.67
C ARG A 404 7.35 16.93 5.37
N GLN A 405 6.18 16.99 6.00
CA GLN A 405 5.56 15.94 6.80
C GLN A 405 4.60 15.11 5.96
N ALA A 406 4.89 13.82 5.84
CA ALA A 406 4.09 12.90 5.04
C ALA A 406 4.11 11.49 5.65
N PHE A 407 3.40 10.59 5.02
CA PHE A 407 3.52 9.16 5.27
C PHE A 407 3.11 8.39 4.01
N PHE A 408 3.62 7.18 3.86
CA PHE A 408 3.09 6.21 2.92
C PHE A 408 2.55 5.00 3.69
N LEU A 409 1.76 4.18 3.02
CA LEU A 409 1.08 3.06 3.65
C LEU A 409 1.68 1.74 3.20
N GLU A 410 2.12 0.92 4.15
CA GLU A 410 2.32 -0.50 3.93
C GLU A 410 1.02 -1.23 4.22
N CYS A 411 0.47 -1.86 3.20
CA CYS A 411 -0.83 -2.50 3.23
C CYS A 411 -0.69 -4.00 3.04
N TYR A 412 -1.61 -4.76 3.62
CA TYR A 412 -1.61 -6.21 3.54
C TYR A 412 -3.00 -6.71 3.20
N PHE A 413 -3.13 -7.32 2.01
CA PHE A 413 -4.36 -7.99 1.61
C PHE A 413 -4.39 -9.41 2.14
N TYR A 414 -5.54 -9.80 2.64
CA TYR A 414 -5.86 -11.15 3.06
C TYR A 414 -7.33 -11.44 2.77
N LYS A 415 -7.60 -12.56 2.12
CA LYS A 415 -8.98 -12.95 1.73
C LYS A 415 -9.75 -11.81 1.04
N GLY A 416 -9.09 -11.13 0.09
CA GLY A 416 -9.69 -10.10 -0.77
C GLY A 416 -9.97 -8.75 -0.13
N LYS A 417 -9.43 -8.45 1.04
CA LYS A 417 -9.56 -7.13 1.69
C LYS A 417 -8.25 -6.68 2.32
N ILE A 418 -8.04 -5.39 2.43
CA ILE A 418 -6.93 -4.88 3.24
C ILE A 418 -7.29 -5.07 4.71
N ILE A 419 -6.47 -5.85 5.41
CA ILE A 419 -6.63 -6.09 6.84
C ILE A 419 -5.75 -5.16 7.68
N GLN A 420 -4.67 -4.62 7.11
CA GLN A 420 -3.73 -3.76 7.80
C GLN A 420 -3.28 -2.62 6.89
N PHE A 421 -3.38 -1.39 7.39
CA PHE A 421 -2.67 -0.21 6.92
C PHE A 421 -1.64 0.19 7.97
N GLN A 422 -0.37 0.14 7.62
CA GLN A 422 0.71 0.57 8.50
C GLN A 422 1.36 1.83 7.96
N PRO A 423 1.12 3.02 8.54
CA PRO A 423 1.77 4.24 8.13
C PRO A 423 3.27 4.19 8.39
N VAL A 424 4.05 4.50 7.38
CA VAL A 424 5.48 4.80 7.50
C VAL A 424 5.61 6.30 7.38
N TYR A 425 5.82 6.95 8.52
CA TYR A 425 5.93 8.41 8.57
C TYR A 425 7.25 8.84 7.97
N THR A 426 7.21 9.90 7.16
CA THR A 426 8.37 10.41 6.43
C THR A 426 8.50 11.92 6.62
N PHE A 427 9.73 12.38 6.49
CA PHE A 427 10.08 13.79 6.51
C PHE A 427 10.96 14.11 5.31
N MET A 428 10.64 15.19 4.59
CA MET A 428 11.45 15.66 3.47
C MET A 428 12.66 16.43 4.02
N ASN A 429 13.87 15.92 3.81
CA ASN A 429 15.09 16.56 4.28
C ASN A 429 15.50 17.78 3.43
N GLU A 430 16.58 18.45 3.79
CA GLU A 430 17.08 19.64 3.06
C GLU A 430 17.52 19.31 1.62
N GLU A 431 17.90 18.08 1.36
CA GLU A 431 18.27 17.58 0.03
C GLU A 431 17.05 17.12 -0.78
N ARG A 432 15.83 17.34 -0.29
CA ARG A 432 14.56 16.92 -0.88
C ARG A 432 14.42 15.41 -1.04
N GLN A 433 15.14 14.64 -0.22
CA GLN A 433 14.96 13.22 -0.13
C GLN A 433 13.83 12.90 0.86
N PRO A 434 12.90 12.02 0.52
CA PRO A 434 12.01 11.44 1.53
C PRO A 434 12.85 10.56 2.48
N THR A 435 12.76 10.83 3.78
CA THR A 435 13.45 10.07 4.82
C THR A 435 12.45 9.53 5.83
N PRO A 436 12.66 8.36 6.43
CA PRO A 436 11.86 7.94 7.57
C PRO A 436 11.96 9.01 8.67
N ALA A 437 10.81 9.41 9.20
CA ALA A 437 10.75 10.36 10.29
C ALA A 437 11.39 9.77 11.55
N ASN A 438 12.21 10.55 12.25
CA ASN A 438 12.71 10.19 13.58
C ASN A 438 11.55 10.17 14.60
N ASP A 439 11.80 9.71 15.83
CA ASP A 439 10.74 9.53 16.82
C ASP A 439 10.00 10.84 17.16
N SER A 440 10.71 11.98 17.20
CA SER A 440 10.11 13.29 17.46
C SER A 440 9.24 13.74 16.28
N GLU A 441 9.76 13.70 15.07
CA GLU A 441 9.05 14.05 13.84
C GLU A 441 7.81 13.15 13.67
N LYS A 442 7.96 11.84 13.89
CA LYS A 442 6.88 10.88 13.85
C LYS A 442 5.78 11.23 14.85
N LEU A 443 6.13 11.54 16.10
CA LEU A 443 5.16 11.92 17.11
C LEU A 443 4.42 13.21 16.74
N GLU A 444 5.09 14.18 16.14
CA GLU A 444 4.46 15.40 15.64
C GLU A 444 3.45 15.12 14.53
N ILE A 445 3.82 14.30 13.54
CA ILE A 445 2.90 13.91 12.46
C ILE A 445 1.71 13.14 13.05
N GLN A 446 1.94 12.20 13.95
CA GLN A 446 0.88 11.42 14.59
C GLN A 446 -0.12 12.32 15.35
N LYS A 447 0.36 13.35 16.06
CA LYS A 447 -0.51 14.30 16.80
C LYS A 447 -1.48 15.03 15.87
N VAL A 448 -1.07 15.37 14.65
CA VAL A 448 -1.91 16.11 13.71
C VAL A 448 -2.81 15.20 12.87
N VAL A 449 -2.31 14.03 12.43
CA VAL A 449 -3.10 13.14 11.57
C VAL A 449 -4.13 12.29 12.35
N LEU A 450 -3.89 12.09 13.66
CA LEU A 450 -4.79 11.31 14.53
C LEU A 450 -5.68 12.20 15.43
N LYS A 451 -5.71 13.52 15.19
CA LYS A 451 -6.40 14.50 16.03
C LYS A 451 -7.89 14.22 16.15
N GLU A 452 -8.54 13.87 15.06
CA GLU A 452 -9.96 13.60 14.99
C GLU A 452 -10.28 12.14 14.62
N TYR A 453 -9.49 11.20 15.14
CA TYR A 453 -9.87 9.80 15.05
C TYR A 453 -11.16 9.57 15.87
N ASN A 454 -12.19 10.33 15.48
CA ASN A 454 -13.52 10.32 16.08
C ASN A 454 -14.37 9.27 15.38
N PHE A 455 -14.86 8.36 16.18
CA PHE A 455 -15.78 7.29 15.83
C PHE A 455 -17.21 7.75 15.92
#